data_a5aad63fcea6617ea68c512efc4c7466
#
_entry.id   a5aad63fcea6617ea68c512efc4c7466
#
_cell.length_a   1.000
_cell.length_b   1.000
_cell.length_c   1.000
_cell.angle_alpha   90.00
_cell.angle_beta   90.00
_cell.angle_gamma   90.00
#
_symmetry.space_group_name_H-M   'P 1'
#
loop_
_entity.id
_entity.type
_entity.pdbx_description
1 polymer ?
#
loop_
_entity_poly.entity_id
_entity_poly.type
_entity_poly.pdbx_seq_one_letter_code
_entity_poly.pdbx_strand_id
1 'polypeptide(L)'
;MIKNVIIILLIVILIAQFLITRMRKREVEKQIEDLISYLTRVQDQLDLPEMEHFREGQLSILQSEIYKVVVLLREAYSEELSQKRYMADMLSDISHQIKTPISAITIMTDLLEEPELSDEQRLDYADKIDKQAKRITWLIRNLLTLAQLQADVLELKKESVYVKDILRDIQDSLEIMAELKGIQLICQSDAAVCISCDKHWMTEALLNIVKNSVEHTNEGGTVKVQVVQDAIATHIHVVDDGEGIDSEHLPHIFERFYKAGNASANSIGIGLAMAKQIILKQNGTITAASKKGVGTDFYIKLFRTETV
;
A
#
# COMPACT_ATOMS: atom_id res chain seq x y z
N MET A 1 -4.16 0.07 87.62
CA MET A 1 -2.99 -0.07 86.71
C MET A 1 -3.42 -0.63 85.33
N ILE A 2 -4.04 -1.76 85.22
CA ILE A 2 -4.42 -2.47 83.99
C ILE A 2 -5.31 -1.61 83.07
N LYS A 3 -6.30 -0.89 83.63
CA LYS A 3 -7.24 -0.05 82.93
C LYS A 3 -6.55 1.13 82.14
N ASN A 4 -5.52 1.73 82.74
CA ASN A 4 -4.75 2.81 82.17
C ASN A 4 -3.84 2.31 81.02
N VAL A 5 -3.29 1.08 81.14
CA VAL A 5 -2.48 0.45 80.13
C VAL A 5 -3.33 0.16 78.86
N ILE A 6 -4.56 -0.34 79.03
CA ILE A 6 -5.51 -0.62 77.98
C ILE A 6 -5.87 0.67 77.25
N ILE A 7 -6.14 1.79 77.96
CA ILE A 7 -6.46 3.08 77.38
C ILE A 7 -5.28 3.60 76.51
N ILE A 8 -4.07 3.52 77.01
CA ILE A 8 -2.86 3.96 76.25
C ILE A 8 -2.68 3.09 75.03
N LEU A 9 -2.88 1.78 75.09
CA LEU A 9 -2.79 0.90 73.93
C LEU A 9 -3.82 1.25 72.85
N LEU A 10 -5.07 1.54 73.21
CA LEU A 10 -6.13 1.96 72.27
C LEU A 10 -5.81 3.31 71.63
N ILE A 11 -5.25 4.27 72.36
CA ILE A 11 -4.84 5.57 71.80
C ILE A 11 -3.70 5.36 70.77
N VAL A 12 -2.71 4.49 71.08
CA VAL A 12 -1.62 4.21 70.13
C VAL A 12 -2.15 3.55 68.86
N ILE A 13 -3.09 2.62 68.96
CA ILE A 13 -3.73 1.97 67.81
C ILE A 13 -4.50 3.00 66.97
N LEU A 14 -5.26 3.90 67.59
CA LEU A 14 -5.98 4.97 66.87
C LEU A 14 -5.03 5.94 66.18
N ILE A 15 -3.94 6.32 66.82
CA ILE A 15 -2.91 7.18 66.20
C ILE A 15 -2.25 6.45 65.03
N ALA A 16 -1.89 5.18 65.18
CA ALA A 16 -1.33 4.37 64.10
C ALA A 16 -2.29 4.24 62.90
N GLN A 17 -3.58 3.94 63.15
CA GLN A 17 -4.61 3.92 62.12
C GLN A 17 -4.76 5.28 61.41
N PHE A 18 -4.77 6.38 62.14
CA PHE A 18 -4.84 7.70 61.59
C PHE A 18 -3.62 8.02 60.68
N LEU A 19 -2.43 7.70 61.11
CA LEU A 19 -1.21 7.87 60.35
C LEU A 19 -1.21 7.04 59.05
N ILE A 20 -1.60 5.77 59.14
CA ILE A 20 -1.69 4.87 57.99
C ILE A 20 -2.72 5.38 56.95
N THR A 21 -3.91 5.80 57.41
CA THR A 21 -4.93 6.35 56.50
C THR A 21 -4.47 7.65 55.86
N ARG A 22 -3.76 8.51 56.59
CA ARG A 22 -3.20 9.76 56.06
C ARG A 22 -2.08 9.50 55.06
N MET A 23 -1.21 8.52 55.27
CA MET A 23 -0.18 8.12 54.31
C MET A 23 -0.81 7.55 53.04
N ARG A 24 -1.79 6.65 53.15
CA ARG A 24 -2.52 6.12 51.99
C ARG A 24 -3.20 7.21 51.18
N LYS A 25 -3.83 8.20 51.82
CA LYS A 25 -4.47 9.31 51.12
C LYS A 25 -3.48 10.16 50.33
N ARG A 26 -2.32 10.46 50.93
CA ARG A 26 -1.24 11.20 50.25
C ARG A 26 -0.66 10.44 49.06
N GLU A 27 -0.51 9.13 49.20
CA GLU A 27 -0.05 8.27 48.11
C GLU A 27 -1.01 8.29 46.92
N VAL A 28 -2.32 8.16 47.15
CA VAL A 28 -3.35 8.26 46.11
C VAL A 28 -3.38 9.62 45.46
N GLU A 29 -3.30 10.71 46.25
CA GLU A 29 -3.26 12.08 45.70
C GLU A 29 -2.06 12.26 44.78
N LYS A 30 -0.88 11.80 45.16
CA LYS A 30 0.33 11.84 44.34
C LYS A 30 0.16 11.04 43.03
N GLN A 31 -0.39 9.83 43.10
CA GLN A 31 -0.63 8.99 41.92
C GLN A 31 -1.60 9.65 40.93
N ILE A 32 -2.61 10.36 41.43
CA ILE A 32 -3.55 11.14 40.58
C ILE A 32 -2.83 12.32 39.91
N GLU A 33 -1.99 13.06 40.66
CA GLU A 33 -1.18 14.16 40.10
C GLU A 33 -0.22 13.68 39.01
N ASP A 34 0.44 12.54 39.22
CA ASP A 34 1.35 11.92 38.24
C ASP A 34 0.58 11.51 36.98
N LEU A 35 -0.63 10.96 37.11
CA LEU A 35 -1.48 10.59 35.99
C LEU A 35 -1.96 11.84 35.21
N ILE A 36 -2.38 12.90 35.91
CA ILE A 36 -2.76 14.17 35.27
C ILE A 36 -1.57 14.78 34.52
N SER A 37 -0.38 14.77 35.15
CA SER A 37 0.83 15.30 34.50
C SER A 37 1.22 14.50 33.26
N TYR A 38 1.01 13.17 33.29
CA TYR A 38 1.19 12.31 32.13
C TYR A 38 0.24 12.68 30.98
N LEU A 39 -1.06 12.80 31.27
CA LEU A 39 -2.07 13.17 30.26
C LEU A 39 -1.80 14.55 29.66
N THR A 40 -1.37 15.51 30.48
CA THR A 40 -1.00 16.85 29.98
C THR A 40 0.22 16.77 29.05
N ARG A 41 1.25 15.98 29.40
CA ARG A 41 2.41 15.79 28.54
C ARG A 41 2.07 15.07 27.23
N VAL A 42 1.14 14.11 27.26
CA VAL A 42 0.61 13.45 26.05
C VAL A 42 -0.10 14.43 25.14
N GLN A 43 -0.81 15.41 25.71
CA GLN A 43 -1.51 16.46 24.94
C GLN A 43 -0.54 17.42 24.25
N ASP A 44 0.57 17.78 24.91
CA ASP A 44 1.53 18.76 24.43
C ASP A 44 2.64 18.19 23.54
N GLN A 45 2.91 16.90 23.64
CA GLN A 45 4.03 16.25 22.95
C GLN A 45 3.58 15.09 22.06
N LEU A 46 4.18 15.00 20.86
CA LEU A 46 3.97 13.90 19.92
C LEU A 46 4.58 12.56 20.41
N ASP A 47 5.54 12.59 21.31
CA ASP A 47 6.19 11.39 21.84
C ASP A 47 5.48 10.86 23.10
N LEU A 48 5.38 9.51 23.21
CA LEU A 48 4.87 8.86 24.40
C LEU A 48 5.90 9.02 25.54
N PRO A 49 5.62 9.81 26.58
CA PRO A 49 6.49 9.84 27.74
C PRO A 49 6.45 8.47 28.43
N GLU A 50 7.60 8.02 28.94
CA GLU A 50 7.63 6.83 29.79
C GLU A 50 6.74 7.06 31.01
N MET A 51 5.86 6.07 31.28
CA MET A 51 4.97 6.10 32.42
C MET A 51 5.60 5.29 33.55
N GLU A 52 5.86 5.93 34.69
CA GLU A 52 6.26 5.22 35.88
C GLU A 52 5.13 4.29 36.35
N HIS A 53 5.44 3.00 36.52
CA HIS A 53 4.45 2.00 36.90
C HIS A 53 4.11 2.14 38.38
N PHE A 54 2.85 2.35 38.71
CA PHE A 54 2.37 2.31 40.08
C PHE A 54 2.44 0.86 40.62
N ARG A 55 2.87 0.74 41.85
CA ARG A 55 2.89 -0.57 42.56
C ARG A 55 1.48 -0.90 43.02
N GLU A 56 0.91 -1.97 42.52
CA GLU A 56 -0.34 -2.65 42.92
C GLU A 56 -1.54 -1.78 43.40
N GLY A 57 -2.71 -1.99 42.78
CA GLY A 57 -4.00 -1.38 43.20
C GLY A 57 -4.92 -1.05 42.02
N GLN A 58 -6.12 -0.56 42.35
CA GLN A 58 -7.12 -0.17 41.35
C GLN A 58 -6.64 0.96 40.42
N LEU A 59 -5.79 1.87 40.92
CA LEU A 59 -5.20 2.94 40.12
C LEU A 59 -4.19 2.44 39.07
N SER A 60 -3.49 1.34 39.35
CA SER A 60 -2.59 0.72 38.39
C SER A 60 -3.35 0.12 37.18
N ILE A 61 -4.55 -0.43 37.45
CA ILE A 61 -5.44 -0.90 36.36
C ILE A 61 -5.92 0.27 35.51
N LEU A 62 -6.39 1.34 36.15
CA LEU A 62 -6.83 2.56 35.45
C LEU A 62 -5.70 3.16 34.59
N GLN A 63 -4.50 3.24 35.15
CA GLN A 63 -3.30 3.67 34.44
C GLN A 63 -3.04 2.83 33.19
N SER A 64 -3.08 1.50 33.31
CA SER A 64 -2.88 0.57 32.20
C SER A 64 -3.93 0.75 31.11
N GLU A 65 -5.20 0.95 31.48
CA GLU A 65 -6.27 1.18 30.50
C GLU A 65 -6.13 2.54 29.81
N ILE A 66 -5.78 3.59 30.54
CA ILE A 66 -5.49 4.92 29.94
C ILE A 66 -4.30 4.81 28.97
N TYR A 67 -3.23 4.12 29.34
CA TYR A 67 -2.09 3.91 28.47
C TYR A 67 -2.48 3.21 27.16
N LYS A 68 -3.27 2.15 27.23
CA LYS A 68 -3.78 1.45 26.04
C LYS A 68 -4.59 2.38 25.15
N VAL A 69 -5.49 3.19 25.72
CA VAL A 69 -6.29 4.17 24.96
C VAL A 69 -5.40 5.21 24.29
N VAL A 70 -4.39 5.72 24.99
CA VAL A 70 -3.44 6.69 24.44
C VAL A 70 -2.64 6.09 23.27
N VAL A 71 -2.16 4.84 23.40
CA VAL A 71 -1.45 4.14 22.34
C VAL A 71 -2.36 3.98 21.11
N LEU A 72 -3.58 3.47 21.30
CA LEU A 72 -4.56 3.30 20.20
C LEU A 72 -4.90 4.63 19.50
N LEU A 73 -5.10 5.70 20.27
CA LEU A 73 -5.37 7.03 19.69
C LEU A 73 -4.18 7.55 18.87
N ARG A 74 -2.95 7.30 19.33
CA ARG A 74 -1.75 7.70 18.59
C ARG A 74 -1.55 6.89 17.32
N GLU A 75 -1.75 5.60 17.39
CA GLU A 75 -1.72 4.75 16.19
C GLU A 75 -2.73 5.24 15.15
N ALA A 76 -3.98 5.46 15.56
CA ALA A 76 -5.02 6.00 14.68
C ALA A 76 -4.66 7.40 14.11
N TYR A 77 -4.11 8.30 14.95
CA TYR A 77 -3.69 9.62 14.51
C TYR A 77 -2.49 9.58 13.55
N SER A 78 -1.51 8.70 13.82
CA SER A 78 -0.35 8.51 12.93
C SER A 78 -0.77 7.96 11.57
N GLU A 79 -1.72 7.04 11.56
CA GLU A 79 -2.31 6.49 10.34
C GLU A 79 -3.07 7.58 9.56
N GLU A 80 -3.89 8.39 10.22
CA GLU A 80 -4.59 9.53 9.59
C GLU A 80 -3.61 10.54 8.98
N LEU A 81 -2.54 10.89 9.70
CA LEU A 81 -1.50 11.78 9.17
C LEU A 81 -0.78 11.17 7.95
N SER A 82 -0.49 9.88 8.00
CA SER A 82 0.10 9.15 6.88
C SER A 82 -0.83 9.19 5.66
N GLN A 83 -2.13 8.94 5.86
CA GLN A 83 -3.13 9.03 4.79
C GLN A 83 -3.25 10.45 4.21
N LYS A 84 -3.22 11.49 5.06
CA LYS A 84 -3.25 12.89 4.60
C LYS A 84 -2.01 13.26 3.77
N ARG A 85 -0.83 12.87 4.21
CA ARG A 85 0.43 13.11 3.46
C ARG A 85 0.37 12.38 2.12
N TYR A 86 0.02 11.11 2.15
CA TYR A 86 -0.16 10.29 0.97
C TYR A 86 -1.13 10.93 -0.06
N MET A 87 -2.27 11.49 0.41
CA MET A 87 -3.21 12.19 -0.47
C MET A 87 -2.61 13.47 -1.07
N ALA A 88 -1.87 14.24 -0.28
CA ALA A 88 -1.21 15.46 -0.74
C ALA A 88 -0.15 15.15 -1.82
N ASP A 89 0.68 14.14 -1.58
CA ASP A 89 1.69 13.67 -2.53
C ASP A 89 1.02 13.17 -3.83
N MET A 90 -0.06 12.39 -3.70
CA MET A 90 -0.86 11.93 -4.83
C MET A 90 -1.41 13.08 -5.68
N LEU A 91 -1.98 14.11 -5.07
CA LEU A 91 -2.50 15.28 -5.78
C LEU A 91 -1.39 16.07 -6.49
N SER A 92 -0.23 16.19 -5.86
CA SER A 92 0.95 16.82 -6.46
C SER A 92 1.41 16.06 -7.70
N ASP A 93 1.57 14.75 -7.59
CA ASP A 93 2.00 13.88 -8.69
C ASP A 93 1.01 13.91 -9.86
N ILE A 94 -0.30 13.84 -9.56
CA ILE A 94 -1.37 13.95 -10.55
C ILE A 94 -1.25 15.27 -11.31
N SER A 95 -1.09 16.36 -10.58
CA SER A 95 -0.99 17.70 -11.16
C SER A 95 0.16 17.78 -12.16
N HIS A 96 1.32 17.22 -11.80
CA HIS A 96 2.49 17.17 -12.69
C HIS A 96 2.24 16.28 -13.91
N GLN A 97 1.65 15.09 -13.73
CA GLN A 97 1.40 14.14 -14.84
C GLN A 97 0.30 14.59 -15.80
N ILE A 98 -0.64 15.43 -15.34
CA ILE A 98 -1.68 16.03 -16.19
C ILE A 98 -1.16 17.29 -16.90
N LYS A 99 -0.36 18.11 -16.25
CA LYS A 99 0.16 19.36 -16.82
C LYS A 99 0.94 19.12 -18.11
N THR A 100 1.79 18.11 -18.14
CA THR A 100 2.64 17.81 -19.31
C THR A 100 1.83 17.51 -20.59
N PRO A 101 0.88 16.55 -20.62
CA PRO A 101 0.08 16.29 -21.80
C PRO A 101 -0.84 17.46 -22.17
N ILE A 102 -1.39 18.21 -21.19
CA ILE A 102 -2.18 19.41 -21.47
C ILE A 102 -1.32 20.46 -22.17
N SER A 103 -0.11 20.76 -21.66
CA SER A 103 0.79 21.72 -22.31
C SER A 103 1.15 21.29 -23.74
N ALA A 104 1.37 19.98 -23.96
CA ALA A 104 1.62 19.46 -25.30
C ALA A 104 0.41 19.65 -26.21
N ILE A 105 -0.82 19.41 -25.76
CA ILE A 105 -2.04 19.66 -26.51
C ILE A 105 -2.14 21.15 -26.87
N THR A 106 -1.94 22.06 -25.90
CA THR A 106 -2.01 23.50 -26.12
C THR A 106 -1.03 23.94 -27.20
N ILE A 107 0.24 23.53 -27.12
CA ILE A 107 1.25 23.86 -28.14
C ILE A 107 0.84 23.35 -29.53
N MET A 108 0.33 22.11 -29.59
CA MET A 108 -0.11 21.54 -30.90
C MET A 108 -1.34 22.23 -31.46
N THR A 109 -2.27 22.70 -30.61
CA THR A 109 -3.42 23.50 -31.04
C THR A 109 -2.99 24.88 -31.56
N ASP A 110 -2.04 25.53 -30.88
CA ASP A 110 -1.49 26.82 -31.36
C ASP A 110 -0.81 26.64 -32.71
N LEU A 111 -0.04 25.56 -32.88
CA LEU A 111 0.60 25.25 -34.16
C LEU A 111 -0.42 24.96 -35.30
N LEU A 112 -1.58 24.34 -34.97
CA LEU A 112 -2.63 24.09 -35.98
C LEU A 112 -3.29 25.36 -36.52
N GLU A 113 -3.15 26.49 -35.82
CA GLU A 113 -3.67 27.80 -36.25
C GLU A 113 -2.75 28.48 -37.30
N GLU A 114 -1.53 27.97 -37.53
CA GLU A 114 -0.60 28.53 -38.50
C GLU A 114 -1.13 28.35 -39.96
N PRO A 115 -1.16 29.43 -40.78
CA PRO A 115 -1.76 29.39 -42.13
C PRO A 115 -1.01 28.52 -43.14
N GLU A 116 0.30 28.32 -42.94
CA GLU A 116 1.18 27.68 -43.96
C GLU A 116 1.38 26.17 -43.71
N LEU A 117 0.60 25.54 -42.78
CA LEU A 117 0.71 24.12 -42.48
C LEU A 117 0.22 23.25 -43.66
N SER A 118 1.01 22.22 -43.99
CA SER A 118 0.58 21.16 -44.90
C SER A 118 -0.50 20.28 -44.30
N ASP A 119 -1.32 19.64 -45.13
CA ASP A 119 -2.35 18.69 -44.66
C ASP A 119 -1.74 17.53 -43.89
N GLU A 120 -0.54 17.05 -44.24
CA GLU A 120 0.18 16.01 -43.54
C GLU A 120 0.57 16.45 -42.13
N GLN A 121 1.07 17.66 -41.93
CA GLN A 121 1.39 18.23 -40.62
C GLN A 121 0.14 18.42 -39.77
N ARG A 122 -0.98 18.83 -40.37
CA ARG A 122 -2.27 18.93 -39.64
C ARG A 122 -2.74 17.59 -39.09
N LEU A 123 -2.63 16.54 -39.91
CA LEU A 123 -2.98 15.18 -39.51
C LEU A 123 -2.05 14.66 -38.40
N ASP A 124 -0.74 14.91 -38.51
CA ASP A 124 0.23 14.51 -37.47
C ASP A 124 -0.03 15.19 -36.14
N TYR A 125 -0.32 16.51 -36.15
CA TYR A 125 -0.66 17.21 -34.90
C TYR A 125 -1.99 16.73 -34.32
N ALA A 126 -3.00 16.49 -35.15
CA ALA A 126 -4.28 15.93 -34.68
C ALA A 126 -4.11 14.54 -34.06
N ASP A 127 -3.30 13.65 -34.66
CA ASP A 127 -2.99 12.32 -34.09
C ASP A 127 -2.25 12.43 -32.75
N LYS A 128 -1.28 13.36 -32.66
CA LYS A 128 -0.55 13.61 -31.39
C LYS A 128 -1.47 14.14 -30.29
N ILE A 129 -2.41 15.04 -30.62
CA ILE A 129 -3.42 15.56 -29.67
C ILE A 129 -4.30 14.40 -29.17
N ASP A 130 -4.80 13.55 -30.09
CA ASP A 130 -5.63 12.40 -29.74
C ASP A 130 -4.88 11.44 -28.81
N LYS A 131 -3.59 11.16 -29.07
CA LYS A 131 -2.73 10.36 -28.21
C LYS A 131 -2.61 10.95 -26.80
N GLN A 132 -2.42 12.28 -26.68
CA GLN A 132 -2.34 12.93 -25.36
C GLN A 132 -3.69 12.91 -24.63
N ALA A 133 -4.80 13.12 -25.32
CA ALA A 133 -6.14 13.04 -24.75
C ALA A 133 -6.46 11.62 -24.22
N LYS A 134 -6.13 10.58 -24.99
CA LYS A 134 -6.23 9.19 -24.56
C LYS A 134 -5.37 8.89 -23.34
N ARG A 135 -4.15 9.44 -23.29
CA ARG A 135 -3.24 9.32 -22.14
C ARG A 135 -3.83 9.94 -20.88
N ILE A 136 -4.41 11.15 -20.98
CA ILE A 136 -5.09 11.81 -19.83
C ILE A 136 -6.27 10.97 -19.36
N THR A 137 -7.11 10.48 -20.27
CA THR A 137 -8.27 9.64 -19.94
C THR A 137 -7.87 8.37 -19.20
N TRP A 138 -6.81 7.70 -19.67
CA TRP A 138 -6.26 6.53 -19.04
C TRP A 138 -5.71 6.85 -17.64
N LEU A 139 -4.98 7.97 -17.49
CA LEU A 139 -4.44 8.43 -16.21
C LEU A 139 -5.57 8.64 -15.19
N ILE A 140 -6.62 9.37 -15.57
CA ILE A 140 -7.76 9.64 -14.68
C ILE A 140 -8.45 8.35 -14.24
N ARG A 141 -8.68 7.39 -15.15
CA ARG A 141 -9.27 6.09 -14.80
C ARG A 141 -8.45 5.34 -13.75
N ASN A 142 -7.14 5.22 -13.98
CA ASN A 142 -6.27 4.50 -13.05
C ASN A 142 -6.18 5.18 -11.68
N LEU A 143 -6.20 6.51 -11.64
CA LEU A 143 -6.22 7.28 -10.40
C LEU A 143 -7.51 7.08 -9.61
N LEU A 144 -8.66 7.12 -10.29
CA LEU A 144 -9.96 6.83 -9.66
C LEU A 144 -9.99 5.40 -9.11
N THR A 145 -9.50 4.42 -9.87
CA THR A 145 -9.40 3.03 -9.42
C THR A 145 -8.51 2.90 -8.19
N LEU A 146 -7.34 3.53 -8.19
CA LEU A 146 -6.43 3.54 -7.03
C LEU A 146 -7.08 4.19 -5.80
N ALA A 147 -7.76 5.32 -5.99
CA ALA A 147 -8.46 6.00 -4.90
C ALA A 147 -9.59 5.13 -4.31
N GLN A 148 -10.36 4.43 -5.16
CA GLN A 148 -11.42 3.51 -4.72
C GLN A 148 -10.84 2.29 -3.98
N LEU A 149 -9.72 1.73 -4.48
CA LEU A 149 -9.01 0.63 -3.82
C LEU A 149 -8.52 1.03 -2.42
N GLN A 150 -8.03 2.25 -2.25
CA GLN A 150 -7.49 2.74 -0.97
C GLN A 150 -8.56 3.12 0.04
N ALA A 151 -9.64 3.73 -0.43
CA ALA A 151 -10.75 4.13 0.42
C ALA A 151 -11.62 2.95 0.89
N ASP A 152 -11.26 1.70 0.55
CA ASP A 152 -12.03 0.49 0.83
C ASP A 152 -13.48 0.53 0.28
N VAL A 153 -13.74 1.42 -0.69
CA VAL A 153 -15.05 1.56 -1.33
C VAL A 153 -15.29 0.50 -2.37
N LEU A 154 -14.19 -0.10 -2.90
CA LEU A 154 -14.28 -1.13 -3.90
C LEU A 154 -14.61 -2.48 -3.27
N GLU A 155 -15.85 -2.94 -3.44
CA GLU A 155 -16.26 -4.27 -3.03
C GLU A 155 -15.76 -5.32 -4.03
N LEU A 156 -14.80 -6.15 -3.61
CA LEU A 156 -14.31 -7.26 -4.43
C LEU A 156 -15.26 -8.44 -4.36
N LYS A 157 -15.72 -8.92 -5.52
CA LYS A 157 -16.57 -10.09 -5.64
C LYS A 157 -15.70 -11.35 -5.75
N LYS A 158 -15.31 -11.89 -4.59
CA LYS A 158 -14.48 -13.11 -4.57
C LYS A 158 -15.33 -14.33 -5.00
N GLU A 159 -14.82 -15.03 -6.00
CA GLU A 159 -15.38 -16.28 -6.51
C GLU A 159 -14.27 -17.31 -6.73
N SER A 160 -14.65 -18.56 -6.94
CA SER A 160 -13.70 -19.63 -7.25
C SER A 160 -13.34 -19.58 -8.73
N VAL A 161 -12.11 -19.18 -9.06
CA VAL A 161 -11.64 -18.92 -10.43
C VAL A 161 -10.51 -19.88 -10.79
N TYR A 162 -10.61 -20.53 -11.95
CA TYR A 162 -9.47 -21.28 -12.50
C TYR A 162 -8.39 -20.32 -13.01
N VAL A 163 -7.18 -20.51 -12.54
CA VAL A 163 -6.05 -19.63 -12.91
C VAL A 163 -5.78 -19.68 -14.43
N LYS A 164 -5.97 -20.82 -15.06
CA LYS A 164 -5.86 -20.96 -16.52
C LYS A 164 -6.73 -19.99 -17.32
N ASP A 165 -7.91 -19.61 -16.78
CA ASP A 165 -8.80 -18.68 -17.47
C ASP A 165 -8.29 -17.23 -17.37
N ILE A 166 -7.66 -16.87 -16.24
CA ILE A 166 -6.97 -15.60 -16.09
C ILE A 166 -5.75 -15.53 -17.02
N LEU A 167 -4.94 -16.59 -17.05
CA LEU A 167 -3.74 -16.64 -17.89
C LEU A 167 -4.08 -16.56 -19.39
N ARG A 168 -5.18 -17.18 -19.81
CA ARG A 168 -5.67 -17.07 -21.20
C ARG A 168 -6.08 -15.62 -21.51
N ASP A 169 -6.87 -14.97 -20.65
CA ASP A 169 -7.30 -13.60 -20.86
C ASP A 169 -6.10 -12.63 -20.96
N ILE A 170 -5.01 -12.89 -20.19
CA ILE A 170 -3.77 -12.12 -20.25
C ILE A 170 -3.02 -12.39 -21.57
N GLN A 171 -2.90 -13.67 -21.97
CA GLN A 171 -2.21 -14.06 -23.19
C GLN A 171 -2.90 -13.45 -24.41
N ASP A 172 -4.23 -13.57 -24.53
CA ASP A 172 -5.02 -12.99 -25.62
C ASP A 172 -4.86 -11.46 -25.67
N SER A 173 -4.76 -10.79 -24.49
CA SER A 173 -4.61 -9.33 -24.41
C SER A 173 -3.22 -8.82 -24.81
N LEU A 174 -2.18 -9.62 -24.63
CA LEU A 174 -0.79 -9.22 -24.87
C LEU A 174 -0.16 -9.88 -26.12
N GLU A 175 -0.86 -10.79 -26.79
CA GLU A 175 -0.36 -11.55 -27.95
C GLU A 175 0.21 -10.62 -29.02
N ILE A 176 -0.58 -9.67 -29.49
CA ILE A 176 -0.17 -8.72 -30.55
C ILE A 176 1.04 -7.89 -30.10
N MET A 177 1.07 -7.45 -28.84
CA MET A 177 2.18 -6.67 -28.31
C MET A 177 3.47 -7.49 -28.24
N ALA A 178 3.38 -8.73 -27.79
CA ALA A 178 4.50 -9.66 -27.69
C ALA A 178 5.04 -9.99 -29.11
N GLU A 179 4.15 -10.30 -30.07
CA GLU A 179 4.51 -10.57 -31.45
C GLU A 179 5.22 -9.39 -32.12
N LEU A 180 4.68 -8.17 -31.99
CA LEU A 180 5.28 -6.96 -32.55
C LEU A 180 6.67 -6.67 -31.99
N LYS A 181 6.96 -7.09 -30.76
CA LYS A 181 8.29 -6.99 -30.12
C LYS A 181 9.16 -8.21 -30.34
N GLY A 182 8.67 -9.27 -31.00
CA GLY A 182 9.39 -10.54 -31.15
C GLY A 182 9.65 -11.28 -29.84
N ILE A 183 8.76 -11.11 -28.82
CA ILE A 183 8.91 -11.69 -27.50
C ILE A 183 8.08 -12.97 -27.38
N GLN A 184 8.64 -14.02 -26.78
CA GLN A 184 7.91 -15.23 -26.47
C GLN A 184 7.19 -15.12 -25.13
N LEU A 185 5.85 -15.05 -25.13
CA LEU A 185 5.03 -15.08 -23.93
C LEU A 185 4.56 -16.51 -23.63
N ILE A 186 4.98 -17.07 -22.49
CA ILE A 186 4.70 -18.45 -22.08
C ILE A 186 3.91 -18.43 -20.78
N CYS A 187 2.65 -18.90 -20.81
CA CYS A 187 1.79 -19.04 -19.64
C CYS A 187 1.64 -20.52 -19.27
N GLN A 188 2.02 -20.90 -18.04
CA GLN A 188 2.00 -22.28 -17.55
C GLN A 188 1.29 -22.37 -16.19
N SER A 189 0.25 -23.19 -16.14
CA SER A 189 -0.47 -23.54 -14.92
C SER A 189 -0.98 -24.96 -15.02
N ASP A 190 -1.04 -25.67 -13.90
CA ASP A 190 -1.85 -26.89 -13.83
C ASP A 190 -3.32 -26.51 -14.03
N ALA A 191 -4.04 -27.31 -14.83
CA ALA A 191 -5.44 -27.09 -15.18
C ALA A 191 -6.38 -27.09 -13.96
N ALA A 192 -5.97 -27.72 -12.86
CA ALA A 192 -6.77 -27.87 -11.64
C ALA A 192 -6.59 -26.70 -10.65
N VAL A 193 -5.61 -25.81 -10.86
CA VAL A 193 -5.36 -24.71 -9.93
C VAL A 193 -6.51 -23.73 -9.92
N CYS A 194 -7.11 -23.56 -8.72
CA CYS A 194 -8.23 -22.69 -8.47
C CYS A 194 -7.92 -21.76 -7.31
N ILE A 195 -8.28 -20.48 -7.43
CA ILE A 195 -8.07 -19.44 -6.41
C ILE A 195 -9.37 -18.73 -6.09
N SER A 196 -9.55 -18.30 -4.85
CA SER A 196 -10.67 -17.45 -4.44
C SER A 196 -10.27 -15.99 -4.62
N CYS A 197 -10.77 -15.37 -5.69
CA CYS A 197 -10.45 -13.99 -6.04
C CYS A 197 -11.59 -13.32 -6.82
N ASP A 198 -11.52 -12.01 -6.95
CA ASP A 198 -12.27 -11.29 -7.98
C ASP A 198 -11.54 -11.45 -9.30
N LYS A 199 -12.15 -12.17 -10.26
CA LYS A 199 -11.51 -12.51 -11.55
C LYS A 199 -11.05 -11.26 -12.30
N HIS A 200 -11.92 -10.24 -12.40
CA HIS A 200 -11.62 -9.02 -13.16
C HIS A 200 -10.41 -8.29 -12.60
N TRP A 201 -10.40 -8.05 -11.30
CA TRP A 201 -9.31 -7.34 -10.63
C TRP A 201 -8.01 -8.15 -10.59
N MET A 202 -8.09 -9.46 -10.42
CA MET A 202 -6.89 -10.30 -10.47
C MET A 202 -6.28 -10.32 -11.88
N THR A 203 -7.11 -10.42 -12.93
CA THR A 203 -6.67 -10.31 -14.31
C THR A 203 -5.98 -8.96 -14.57
N GLU A 204 -6.57 -7.86 -14.11
CA GLU A 204 -6.01 -6.51 -14.25
C GLU A 204 -4.65 -6.38 -13.54
N ALA A 205 -4.53 -6.93 -12.32
CA ALA A 205 -3.27 -6.90 -11.58
C ALA A 205 -2.16 -7.67 -12.31
N LEU A 206 -2.45 -8.90 -12.73
CA LEU A 206 -1.47 -9.72 -13.44
C LEU A 206 -1.16 -9.17 -14.83
N LEU A 207 -2.14 -8.61 -15.53
CA LEU A 207 -1.95 -7.94 -16.81
C LEU A 207 -0.96 -6.78 -16.71
N ASN A 208 -1.07 -5.94 -15.66
CA ASN A 208 -0.13 -4.84 -15.42
C ASN A 208 1.30 -5.34 -15.18
N ILE A 209 1.47 -6.46 -14.47
CA ILE A 209 2.79 -7.05 -14.20
C ILE A 209 3.38 -7.66 -15.47
N VAL A 210 2.60 -8.52 -16.18
CA VAL A 210 3.08 -9.20 -17.39
C VAL A 210 3.35 -8.18 -18.50
N LYS A 211 2.50 -7.17 -18.66
CA LYS A 211 2.72 -6.07 -19.61
C LYS A 211 4.03 -5.33 -19.31
N ASN A 212 4.31 -5.04 -18.03
CA ASN A 212 5.57 -4.41 -17.64
C ASN A 212 6.77 -5.29 -18.03
N SER A 213 6.71 -6.61 -17.77
CA SER A 213 7.75 -7.53 -18.19
C SER A 213 7.93 -7.55 -19.73
N VAL A 214 6.83 -7.57 -20.51
CA VAL A 214 6.89 -7.49 -21.98
C VAL A 214 7.48 -6.14 -22.44
N GLU A 215 7.16 -5.04 -21.78
CA GLU A 215 7.69 -3.71 -22.11
C GLU A 215 9.20 -3.61 -21.91
N HIS A 216 9.76 -4.30 -20.89
CA HIS A 216 11.17 -4.23 -20.50
C HIS A 216 12.01 -5.43 -20.98
N THR A 217 11.40 -6.36 -21.71
CA THR A 217 12.12 -7.47 -22.36
C THR A 217 12.61 -7.02 -23.74
N ASN A 218 13.83 -7.42 -24.09
CA ASN A 218 14.42 -7.13 -25.41
C ASN A 218 13.80 -8.02 -26.50
N GLU A 219 13.97 -7.61 -27.76
CA GLU A 219 13.56 -8.41 -28.92
C GLU A 219 14.22 -9.80 -28.89
N GLY A 220 13.45 -10.84 -29.14
CA GLY A 220 13.89 -12.25 -29.04
C GLY A 220 13.89 -12.83 -27.64
N GLY A 221 13.55 -12.02 -26.62
CA GLY A 221 13.49 -12.49 -25.24
C GLY A 221 12.22 -13.24 -24.88
N THR A 222 12.12 -13.64 -23.61
CA THR A 222 11.04 -14.51 -23.10
C THR A 222 10.43 -13.91 -21.83
N VAL A 223 9.10 -13.88 -21.77
CA VAL A 223 8.33 -13.63 -20.54
C VAL A 223 7.57 -14.89 -20.18
N LYS A 224 7.79 -15.40 -18.97
CA LYS A 224 7.19 -16.65 -18.50
C LYS A 224 6.35 -16.43 -17.26
N VAL A 225 5.09 -16.85 -17.33
CA VAL A 225 4.18 -16.89 -16.17
C VAL A 225 4.03 -18.33 -15.72
N GLN A 226 4.46 -18.63 -14.50
CA GLN A 226 4.38 -19.96 -13.89
C GLN A 226 3.51 -19.91 -12.65
N VAL A 227 2.61 -20.88 -12.51
CA VAL A 227 1.73 -21.00 -11.35
C VAL A 227 1.90 -22.37 -10.72
N VAL A 228 2.19 -22.36 -9.42
CA VAL A 228 2.31 -23.56 -8.58
C VAL A 228 1.41 -23.36 -7.36
N GLN A 229 0.72 -24.41 -6.95
CA GLN A 229 -0.14 -24.38 -5.75
C GLN A 229 0.33 -25.43 -4.76
N ASP A 230 0.45 -25.03 -3.50
CA ASP A 230 0.68 -25.93 -2.37
C ASP A 230 -0.55 -25.97 -1.42
N ALA A 231 -0.40 -26.55 -0.24
CA ALA A 231 -1.46 -26.66 0.75
C ALA A 231 -1.87 -25.31 1.35
N ILE A 232 -0.99 -24.31 1.34
CA ILE A 232 -1.16 -23.03 2.06
C ILE A 232 -1.47 -21.89 1.10
N ALA A 233 -0.87 -21.90 -0.10
CA ALA A 233 -0.91 -20.78 -1.01
C ALA A 233 -0.83 -21.18 -2.48
N THR A 234 -1.23 -20.25 -3.35
CA THR A 234 -0.93 -20.28 -4.78
C THR A 234 0.20 -19.27 -5.05
N HIS A 235 1.25 -19.74 -5.71
CA HIS A 235 2.45 -19.01 -6.05
C HIS A 235 2.44 -18.71 -7.55
N ILE A 236 2.56 -17.44 -7.91
CA ILE A 236 2.61 -17.00 -9.30
C ILE A 236 3.94 -16.29 -9.50
N HIS A 237 4.74 -16.77 -10.43
CA HIS A 237 5.98 -16.15 -10.87
C HIS A 237 5.78 -15.57 -12.27
N VAL A 238 6.15 -14.30 -12.43
CA VAL A 238 6.26 -13.64 -13.73
C VAL A 238 7.73 -13.31 -13.92
N VAL A 239 8.39 -14.09 -14.77
CA VAL A 239 9.84 -14.04 -14.99
C VAL A 239 10.11 -13.53 -16.39
N ASP A 240 10.95 -12.52 -16.52
CA ASP A 240 11.47 -12.01 -17.78
C ASP A 240 13.00 -12.11 -17.82
N ASP A 241 13.54 -12.19 -19.02
CA ASP A 241 14.98 -12.12 -19.33
C ASP A 241 15.37 -10.74 -19.90
N GLY A 242 14.64 -9.68 -19.47
CA GLY A 242 14.80 -8.32 -19.92
C GLY A 242 16.03 -7.60 -19.36
N GLU A 243 15.99 -6.26 -19.41
CA GLU A 243 17.09 -5.40 -18.97
C GLU A 243 17.38 -5.46 -17.45
N GLY A 244 16.43 -6.00 -16.67
CA GLY A 244 16.54 -6.06 -15.22
C GLY A 244 16.53 -4.67 -14.56
N ILE A 245 16.50 -4.67 -13.23
CA ILE A 245 16.36 -3.48 -12.39
C ILE A 245 17.59 -3.35 -11.47
N ASP A 246 18.16 -2.16 -11.38
CA ASP A 246 19.22 -1.87 -10.42
C ASP A 246 18.70 -2.02 -8.98
N SER A 247 19.57 -2.50 -8.08
CA SER A 247 19.22 -2.76 -6.69
C SER A 247 18.71 -1.52 -5.93
N GLU A 248 19.14 -0.32 -6.31
CA GLU A 248 18.68 0.94 -5.73
C GLU A 248 17.23 1.29 -6.10
N HIS A 249 16.76 0.85 -7.27
CA HIS A 249 15.40 1.09 -7.74
C HIS A 249 14.39 0.03 -7.25
N LEU A 250 14.87 -1.19 -6.97
CA LEU A 250 14.01 -2.33 -6.65
C LEU A 250 13.04 -2.11 -5.47
N PRO A 251 13.41 -1.41 -4.38
CA PRO A 251 12.47 -1.10 -3.29
C PRO A 251 11.31 -0.20 -3.70
N HIS A 252 11.51 0.61 -4.75
CA HIS A 252 10.60 1.69 -5.16
C HIS A 252 9.69 1.36 -6.33
N ILE A 253 9.89 0.23 -7.03
CA ILE A 253 9.14 -0.10 -8.26
C ILE A 253 7.63 -0.23 -8.07
N PHE A 254 7.17 -0.46 -6.84
CA PHE A 254 5.75 -0.50 -6.49
C PHE A 254 5.22 0.85 -5.99
N GLU A 255 6.05 1.89 -5.93
CA GLU A 255 5.60 3.24 -5.64
C GLU A 255 4.93 3.85 -6.88
N ARG A 256 3.97 4.72 -6.64
CA ARG A 256 3.24 5.39 -7.72
C ARG A 256 4.14 6.40 -8.42
N PHE A 257 3.99 6.50 -9.74
CA PHE A 257 4.75 7.42 -10.60
C PHE A 257 6.27 7.19 -10.57
N TYR A 258 6.71 6.14 -9.88
CA TYR A 258 8.12 5.79 -9.87
C TYR A 258 8.55 5.23 -11.22
N LYS A 259 9.67 5.71 -11.71
CA LYS A 259 10.32 5.26 -12.96
C LYS A 259 11.79 5.04 -12.69
N ALA A 260 12.29 3.85 -12.93
CA ALA A 260 13.72 3.61 -13.03
C ALA A 260 14.26 4.26 -14.33
N GLY A 261 15.48 4.76 -14.32
CA GLY A 261 16.07 5.68 -15.29
C GLY A 261 15.83 5.47 -16.78
N ASN A 262 15.52 4.24 -17.24
CA ASN A 262 15.29 3.90 -18.66
C ASN A 262 13.80 3.64 -18.99
N ALA A 263 12.86 4.04 -18.14
CA ALA A 263 11.45 3.79 -18.39
C ALA A 263 10.98 4.46 -19.70
N SER A 264 10.22 3.73 -20.52
CA SER A 264 9.65 4.23 -21.77
C SER A 264 8.91 5.55 -21.54
N ALA A 265 9.02 6.49 -22.47
CA ALA A 265 8.35 7.80 -22.41
C ALA A 265 6.83 7.68 -22.21
N ASN A 266 6.24 6.53 -22.53
CA ASN A 266 4.81 6.26 -22.42
C ASN A 266 4.40 5.65 -21.09
N SER A 267 5.31 5.06 -20.28
CA SER A 267 4.96 4.50 -18.98
C SER A 267 4.72 5.63 -17.97
N ILE A 268 3.68 5.54 -17.17
CA ILE A 268 3.34 6.57 -16.16
C ILE A 268 3.77 6.14 -14.75
N GLY A 269 4.14 4.86 -14.56
CA GLY A 269 4.55 4.34 -13.25
C GLY A 269 3.39 4.06 -12.28
N ILE A 270 2.19 3.75 -12.79
CA ILE A 270 1.01 3.44 -11.97
C ILE A 270 0.72 1.93 -11.95
N GLY A 271 1.07 1.20 -13.02
CA GLY A 271 0.64 -0.19 -13.20
C GLY A 271 1.05 -1.14 -12.09
N LEU A 272 2.34 -1.14 -11.69
CA LEU A 272 2.84 -2.00 -10.62
C LEU A 272 2.30 -1.61 -9.25
N ALA A 273 2.11 -0.31 -8.99
CA ALA A 273 1.49 0.18 -7.77
C ALA A 273 0.03 -0.29 -7.66
N MET A 274 -0.74 -0.23 -8.76
CA MET A 274 -2.11 -0.72 -8.83
C MET A 274 -2.16 -2.25 -8.64
N ALA A 275 -1.30 -2.99 -9.32
CA ALA A 275 -1.20 -4.44 -9.16
C ALA A 275 -0.95 -4.84 -7.71
N LYS A 276 -0.01 -4.18 -7.03
CA LYS A 276 0.25 -4.41 -5.60
C LYS A 276 -0.97 -4.17 -4.73
N GLN A 277 -1.70 -3.07 -4.93
CA GLN A 277 -2.90 -2.76 -4.13
C GLN A 277 -4.00 -3.79 -4.34
N ILE A 278 -4.24 -4.21 -5.59
CA ILE A 278 -5.23 -5.25 -5.91
C ILE A 278 -4.86 -6.59 -5.25
N ILE A 279 -3.60 -7.00 -5.35
CA ILE A 279 -3.11 -8.26 -4.76
C ILE A 279 -3.25 -8.24 -3.24
N LEU A 280 -2.85 -7.14 -2.58
CA LEU A 280 -2.98 -6.99 -1.13
C LEU A 280 -4.45 -7.08 -0.68
N LYS A 281 -5.38 -6.43 -1.39
CA LYS A 281 -6.82 -6.51 -1.09
C LYS A 281 -7.42 -7.90 -1.31
N GLN A 282 -6.79 -8.73 -2.09
CA GLN A 282 -7.19 -10.12 -2.31
C GLN A 282 -6.44 -11.12 -1.42
N ASN A 283 -5.89 -10.64 -0.27
CA ASN A 283 -5.14 -11.43 0.71
C ASN A 283 -3.87 -12.08 0.12
N GLY A 284 -3.22 -11.38 -0.80
CA GLY A 284 -1.95 -11.80 -1.38
C GLY A 284 -0.80 -10.90 -0.97
N THR A 285 0.40 -11.29 -1.38
CA THR A 285 1.61 -10.47 -1.30
C THR A 285 2.31 -10.47 -2.65
N ILE A 286 3.06 -9.40 -2.94
CA ILE A 286 3.89 -9.30 -4.14
C ILE A 286 5.28 -8.79 -3.76
N THR A 287 6.30 -9.42 -4.31
CA THR A 287 7.70 -9.01 -4.21
C THR A 287 8.35 -9.11 -5.59
N ALA A 288 9.52 -8.51 -5.75
CA ALA A 288 10.31 -8.64 -6.98
C ALA A 288 11.77 -8.91 -6.64
N ALA A 289 12.39 -9.76 -7.43
CA ALA A 289 13.82 -9.99 -7.44
C ALA A 289 14.35 -9.69 -8.84
N SER A 290 15.39 -8.90 -8.95
CA SER A 290 15.94 -8.51 -10.25
C SER A 290 17.44 -8.31 -10.19
N LYS A 291 18.08 -8.52 -11.34
CA LYS A 291 19.48 -8.20 -11.55
C LYS A 291 19.63 -7.56 -12.92
N LYS A 292 20.25 -6.38 -12.96
CA LYS A 292 20.49 -5.63 -14.19
C LYS A 292 21.22 -6.48 -15.23
N GLY A 293 20.69 -6.48 -16.45
CA GLY A 293 21.18 -7.28 -17.58
C GLY A 293 20.85 -8.77 -17.53
N VAL A 294 20.04 -9.23 -16.57
CA VAL A 294 19.65 -10.64 -16.42
C VAL A 294 18.14 -10.83 -16.54
N GLY A 295 17.37 -9.89 -15.99
CA GLY A 295 15.90 -9.93 -15.98
C GLY A 295 15.30 -9.72 -14.59
N THR A 296 13.97 -9.92 -14.51
CA THR A 296 13.17 -9.70 -13.29
C THR A 296 12.25 -10.90 -13.02
N ASP A 297 12.10 -11.26 -11.75
CA ASP A 297 11.11 -12.22 -11.25
C ASP A 297 10.16 -11.50 -10.30
N PHE A 298 8.92 -11.30 -10.71
CA PHE A 298 7.82 -10.86 -9.83
C PHE A 298 7.18 -12.08 -9.21
N TYR A 299 7.22 -12.15 -7.89
CA TYR A 299 6.66 -13.24 -7.11
C TYR A 299 5.41 -12.81 -6.37
N ILE A 300 4.28 -13.43 -6.70
CA ILE A 300 2.97 -13.21 -6.08
C ILE A 300 2.60 -14.46 -5.30
N LYS A 301 2.14 -14.26 -4.07
CA LYS A 301 1.64 -15.31 -3.19
C LYS A 301 0.21 -14.98 -2.78
N LEU A 302 -0.74 -15.85 -3.10
CA LEU A 302 -2.14 -15.74 -2.72
C LEU A 302 -2.43 -16.82 -1.68
N PHE A 303 -2.82 -16.41 -0.48
CA PHE A 303 -3.15 -17.35 0.60
C PHE A 303 -4.48 -18.03 0.32
N ARG A 304 -4.52 -19.35 0.50
CA ARG A 304 -5.76 -20.11 0.40
C ARG A 304 -6.64 -19.76 1.60
N THR A 305 -7.80 -19.24 1.33
CA THR A 305 -8.85 -19.14 2.34
C THR A 305 -9.47 -20.53 2.43
N GLU A 306 -9.39 -21.18 3.58
CA GLU A 306 -10.16 -22.40 3.82
C GLU A 306 -11.64 -22.03 3.57
N THR A 307 -12.24 -22.65 2.56
CA THR A 307 -13.69 -22.66 2.39
C THR A 307 -14.23 -23.53 3.52
N VAL A 308 -14.72 -22.90 4.59
CA VAL A 308 -15.52 -23.57 5.63
C VAL A 308 -16.83 -24.00 5.04
#